data_37f16861cc8e96a489ef4bd7f5ede559
#
_entry.id   37f16861cc8e96a489ef4bd7f5ede559
#
_cell.length_a   1.000
_cell.length_b   1.000
_cell.length_c   1.000
_cell.angle_alpha   90.00
_cell.angle_beta   90.00
_cell.angle_gamma   90.00
#
_symmetry.space_group_name_H-M   'P 1'
#
loop_
_entity.id
_entity.type
_entity.pdbx_description
1 polymer ?
#
loop_
_entity_poly.entity_id
_entity_poly.type
_entity_poly.pdbx_seq_one_letter_code
_entity_poly.pdbx_strand_id
1 'polypeptide(L)'
;MSALTNLKETAFLRAFAFAKIPLLAWVRPTVVDFTAARCEIRIPLSRRTRNHLWSMYFGVLCAGADLAGGYVAMRQIQQSGHKVVFVFKDFHAEFLKRAEGDVHFSCEQGLAMAALVQRAIDAPGTRVEEAVAVVATVPSRLGDTPVARFDLTISLKLKG
;
A
#
# COMPACT_ATOMS: atom_id res chain seq x y z
N MET A 1 7.64 12.66 9.55
CA MET A 1 6.74 12.51 10.75
C MET A 1 7.50 11.94 11.93
N SER A 2 6.93 11.97 13.17
CA SER A 2 7.62 11.42 14.34
C SER A 2 7.60 9.89 14.34
N ALA A 3 8.65 9.25 14.91
CA ALA A 3 8.71 7.79 15.07
C ALA A 3 7.48 7.22 15.82
N LEU A 4 6.92 7.99 16.74
CA LEU A 4 5.72 7.61 17.49
C LEU A 4 4.47 7.53 16.59
N THR A 5 4.35 8.41 15.61
CA THR A 5 3.24 8.39 14.65
C THR A 5 3.32 7.15 13.75
N ASN A 6 4.49 6.84 13.21
CA ASN A 6 4.69 5.65 12.37
C ASN A 6 4.44 4.35 13.16
N LEU A 7 4.76 4.33 14.47
CA LEU A 7 4.46 3.19 15.33
C LEU A 7 2.95 2.99 15.51
N LYS A 8 2.19 4.08 15.72
CA LYS A 8 0.71 4.03 15.82
C LYS A 8 0.08 3.57 14.51
N GLU A 9 0.54 4.10 13.36
CA GLU A 9 0.07 3.68 12.04
C GLU A 9 0.41 2.20 11.78
N THR A 10 1.59 1.73 12.18
CA THR A 10 1.97 0.31 12.08
C THR A 10 1.04 -0.59 12.92
N ALA A 11 0.75 -0.20 14.15
CA ALA A 11 -0.15 -0.96 15.02
C ALA A 11 -1.57 -1.02 14.44
N PHE A 12 -2.08 0.11 13.96
CA PHE A 12 -3.38 0.19 13.29
C PHE A 12 -3.43 -0.69 12.03
N LEU A 13 -2.44 -0.57 11.14
CA LEU A 13 -2.35 -1.36 9.92
C LEU A 13 -2.36 -2.87 10.21
N ARG A 14 -1.56 -3.31 11.18
CA ARG A 14 -1.48 -4.73 11.56
C ARG A 14 -2.77 -5.23 12.19
N ALA A 15 -3.43 -4.44 13.04
CA ALA A 15 -4.72 -4.79 13.63
C ALA A 15 -5.81 -4.91 12.55
N PHE A 16 -5.87 -3.95 11.64
CA PHE A 16 -6.78 -3.97 10.49
C PHE A 16 -6.52 -5.21 9.61
N ALA A 17 -5.27 -5.44 9.23
CA ALA A 17 -4.89 -6.58 8.41
C ALA A 17 -5.26 -7.91 9.08
N PHE A 18 -4.96 -8.07 10.36
CA PHE A 18 -5.33 -9.27 11.12
C PHE A 18 -6.84 -9.52 11.12
N ALA A 19 -7.64 -8.47 11.31
CA ALA A 19 -9.09 -8.59 11.41
C ALA A 19 -9.79 -8.75 10.05
N LYS A 20 -9.23 -8.20 8.96
CA LYS A 20 -9.92 -8.08 7.67
C LYS A 20 -9.23 -8.86 6.54
N ILE A 21 -7.90 -8.87 6.50
CA ILE A 21 -7.12 -9.50 5.42
C ILE A 21 -5.90 -10.22 6.04
N PRO A 22 -6.08 -11.41 6.62
CA PRO A 22 -5.01 -12.11 7.35
C PRO A 22 -3.71 -12.30 6.58
N LEU A 23 -3.77 -12.43 5.25
CA LEU A 23 -2.58 -12.51 4.41
C LEU A 23 -1.66 -11.29 4.58
N LEU A 24 -2.23 -10.10 4.66
CA LEU A 24 -1.47 -8.86 4.85
C LEU A 24 -0.85 -8.79 6.27
N ALA A 25 -1.50 -9.35 7.28
CA ALA A 25 -0.91 -9.47 8.62
C ALA A 25 0.27 -10.45 8.63
N TRP A 26 0.17 -11.54 7.84
CA TRP A 26 1.20 -12.58 7.75
C TRP A 26 2.55 -12.05 7.27
N VAL A 27 2.57 -11.10 6.34
CA VAL A 27 3.80 -10.52 5.79
C VAL A 27 4.43 -9.48 6.73
N ARG A 28 3.80 -9.13 7.86
CA ARG A 28 4.32 -8.26 8.92
C ARG A 28 4.73 -6.88 8.44
N PRO A 29 3.84 -6.12 7.79
CA PRO A 29 4.17 -4.79 7.28
C PRO A 29 4.51 -3.83 8.43
N THR A 30 5.37 -2.85 8.14
CA THR A 30 5.72 -1.75 9.04
C THR A 30 5.60 -0.45 8.26
N VAL A 31 4.86 0.51 8.79
CA VAL A 31 4.80 1.86 8.24
C VAL A 31 6.10 2.58 8.57
N VAL A 32 6.86 2.95 7.56
CA VAL A 32 8.15 3.66 7.68
C VAL A 32 7.92 5.17 7.64
N ASP A 33 7.06 5.61 6.72
CA ASP A 33 6.63 6.99 6.63
C ASP A 33 5.17 7.08 6.18
N PHE A 34 4.41 7.98 6.79
CA PHE A 34 3.02 8.21 6.43
C PHE A 34 2.67 9.68 6.62
N THR A 35 2.32 10.34 5.52
CA THR A 35 1.85 11.72 5.47
C THR A 35 0.58 11.82 4.63
N ALA A 36 -0.02 13.00 4.54
CA ALA A 36 -1.15 13.23 3.64
C ALA A 36 -0.80 13.00 2.15
N ALA A 37 0.47 13.16 1.79
CA ALA A 37 0.94 13.05 0.40
C ALA A 37 1.60 11.71 0.08
N ARG A 38 2.14 11.00 1.11
CA ARG A 38 3.04 9.87 0.90
C ARG A 38 2.78 8.74 1.88
N CYS A 39 2.97 7.52 1.41
CA CYS A 39 3.04 6.33 2.25
C CYS A 39 4.26 5.49 1.88
N GLU A 40 5.02 5.06 2.89
CA GLU A 40 6.09 4.09 2.73
C GLU A 40 5.90 2.94 3.70
N ILE A 41 5.85 1.71 3.17
CA ILE A 41 5.67 0.47 3.93
C ILE A 41 6.87 -0.44 3.68
N ARG A 42 7.43 -0.97 4.77
CA ARG A 42 8.48 -2.00 4.71
C ARG A 42 7.88 -3.38 5.00
N ILE A 43 8.25 -4.38 4.19
CA ILE A 43 8.03 -5.80 4.45
C ILE A 43 9.39 -6.48 4.62
N PRO A 44 9.64 -7.20 5.75
CA PRO A 44 10.93 -7.85 5.98
C PRO A 44 11.09 -9.09 5.10
N LEU A 45 12.30 -9.29 4.57
CA LEU A 45 12.69 -10.55 3.95
C LEU A 45 12.92 -11.61 5.04
N SER A 46 12.07 -12.60 5.09
CA SER A 46 12.08 -13.63 6.12
C SER A 46 11.67 -14.99 5.53
N ARG A 47 11.69 -16.05 6.35
CA ARG A 47 11.18 -17.36 5.94
C ARG A 47 9.73 -17.31 5.44
N ARG A 48 8.92 -16.34 5.90
CA ARG A 48 7.50 -16.20 5.52
C ARG A 48 7.31 -15.52 4.17
N THR A 49 8.29 -14.71 3.75
CA THR A 49 8.16 -13.78 2.63
C THR A 49 9.10 -14.10 1.47
N ARG A 50 10.06 -15.03 1.66
CA ARG A 50 11.02 -15.43 0.63
C ARG A 50 10.49 -16.57 -0.25
N ASN A 51 11.01 -16.64 -1.47
CA ASN A 51 10.87 -17.77 -2.38
C ASN A 51 12.03 -18.77 -2.24
N HIS A 52 12.06 -19.78 -3.12
CA HIS A 52 13.11 -20.80 -3.16
C HIS A 52 14.50 -20.27 -3.60
N LEU A 53 14.55 -19.06 -4.18
CA LEU A 53 15.78 -18.36 -4.57
C LEU A 53 16.29 -17.39 -3.50
N TRP A 54 15.73 -17.41 -2.28
CA TRP A 54 16.08 -16.55 -1.14
C TRP A 54 15.83 -15.06 -1.36
N SER A 55 15.08 -14.69 -2.39
CA SER A 55 14.56 -13.34 -2.62
C SER A 55 13.09 -13.25 -2.25
N MET A 56 12.56 -12.04 -2.11
CA MET A 56 11.14 -11.87 -1.78
C MET A 56 10.24 -12.51 -2.84
N TYR A 57 9.24 -13.27 -2.41
CA TYR A 57 8.27 -13.91 -3.27
C TYR A 57 7.42 -12.85 -3.99
N PHE A 58 7.18 -13.05 -5.30
CA PHE A 58 6.48 -12.04 -6.11
C PHE A 58 5.09 -11.69 -5.56
N GLY A 59 4.34 -12.66 -5.03
CA GLY A 59 3.04 -12.41 -4.39
C GLY A 59 3.14 -11.51 -3.17
N VAL A 60 4.26 -11.56 -2.42
CA VAL A 60 4.54 -10.63 -1.31
C VAL A 60 4.89 -9.24 -1.84
N LEU A 61 5.59 -9.14 -2.98
CA LEU A 61 5.84 -7.85 -3.65
C LEU A 61 4.51 -7.20 -4.08
N CYS A 62 3.59 -7.98 -4.64
CA CYS A 62 2.24 -7.50 -4.98
C CYS A 62 1.44 -7.08 -3.73
N ALA A 63 1.50 -7.85 -2.64
CA ALA A 63 0.86 -7.48 -1.37
C ALA A 63 1.45 -6.19 -0.76
N GLY A 64 2.75 -5.94 -0.93
CA GLY A 64 3.39 -4.70 -0.52
C GLY A 64 2.91 -3.49 -1.32
N ALA A 65 2.71 -3.65 -2.62
CA ALA A 65 2.14 -2.62 -3.49
C ALA A 65 0.68 -2.31 -3.14
N ASP A 66 -0.14 -3.35 -2.91
CA ASP A 66 -1.51 -3.21 -2.38
C ASP A 66 -1.52 -2.38 -1.09
N LEU A 67 -0.65 -2.73 -0.13
CA LEU A 67 -0.55 -2.01 1.13
C LEU A 67 -0.13 -0.55 0.94
N ALA A 68 0.91 -0.25 0.19
CA ALA A 68 1.41 1.11 0.03
C ALA A 68 0.42 2.01 -0.76
N GLY A 69 -0.17 1.48 -1.85
CA GLY A 69 -1.14 2.22 -2.66
C GLY A 69 -2.50 2.33 -2.00
N GLY A 70 -2.97 1.24 -1.35
CA GLY A 70 -4.30 1.19 -0.75
C GLY A 70 -4.42 1.84 0.62
N TYR A 71 -3.35 1.83 1.43
CA TYR A 71 -3.40 2.33 2.80
C TYR A 71 -3.74 3.81 2.89
N VAL A 72 -3.19 4.63 2.00
CA VAL A 72 -3.51 6.08 1.97
C VAL A 72 -4.99 6.30 1.69
N ALA A 73 -5.53 5.64 0.66
CA ALA A 73 -6.95 5.73 0.31
C ALA A 73 -7.85 5.26 1.47
N MET A 74 -7.50 4.16 2.11
CA MET A 74 -8.23 3.62 3.26
C MET A 74 -8.26 4.62 4.43
N ARG A 75 -7.13 5.27 4.75
CA ARG A 75 -7.05 6.28 5.81
C ARG A 75 -7.88 7.53 5.48
N GLN A 76 -7.86 7.98 4.23
CA GLN A 76 -8.68 9.09 3.76
C GLN A 76 -10.18 8.77 3.87
N ILE A 77 -10.60 7.58 3.45
CA ILE A 77 -11.99 7.11 3.60
C ILE A 77 -12.39 7.11 5.08
N GLN A 78 -11.55 6.58 5.95
CA GLN A 78 -11.84 6.53 7.39
C GLN A 78 -11.98 7.94 8.00
N GLN A 79 -11.10 8.86 7.61
CA GLN A 79 -11.13 10.25 8.08
C GLN A 79 -12.32 11.04 7.56
N SER A 80 -12.83 10.70 6.37
CA SER A 80 -14.02 11.34 5.80
C SER A 80 -15.31 11.06 6.58
N GLY A 81 -15.33 10.00 7.39
CA GLY A 81 -16.53 9.55 8.10
C GLY A 81 -17.62 8.94 7.23
N HIS A 82 -17.40 8.84 5.93
CA HIS A 82 -18.37 8.28 4.98
C HIS A 82 -18.12 6.78 4.73
N LYS A 83 -19.19 6.06 4.42
CA LYS A 83 -19.10 4.65 4.02
C LYS A 83 -18.78 4.56 2.53
N VAL A 84 -17.51 4.46 2.18
CA VAL A 84 -17.06 4.32 0.79
C VAL A 84 -16.62 2.89 0.53
N VAL A 85 -17.14 2.28 -0.53
CA VAL A 85 -16.70 0.97 -1.02
C VAL A 85 -15.41 1.17 -1.80
N PHE A 86 -14.37 0.47 -1.39
CA PHE A 86 -13.04 0.49 -1.98
C PHE A 86 -12.75 -0.87 -2.63
N VAL A 87 -12.32 -0.86 -3.89
CA VAL A 87 -11.81 -2.04 -4.60
C VAL A 87 -10.65 -1.65 -5.53
N PHE A 88 -9.74 -2.58 -5.78
CA PHE A 88 -8.83 -2.48 -6.92
C PHE A 88 -9.51 -3.03 -8.17
N LYS A 89 -9.39 -2.29 -9.30
CA LYS A 89 -9.97 -2.67 -10.58
C LYS A 89 -8.99 -3.47 -11.43
N ASP A 90 -7.73 -3.07 -11.40
CA ASP A 90 -6.65 -3.73 -12.11
C ASP A 90 -5.33 -3.59 -11.35
N PHE A 91 -4.33 -4.33 -11.81
CA PHE A 91 -3.01 -4.37 -11.20
C PHE A 91 -2.00 -4.80 -12.27
N HIS A 92 -1.02 -3.94 -12.53
CA HIS A 92 0.14 -4.25 -13.37
C HIS A 92 1.41 -4.26 -12.53
N ALA A 93 2.32 -5.20 -12.79
CA ALA A 93 3.58 -5.33 -12.07
C ALA A 93 4.75 -5.61 -13.01
N GLU A 94 5.82 -4.85 -12.84
CA GLU A 94 7.12 -5.08 -13.47
C GLU A 94 8.13 -5.49 -12.41
N PHE A 95 8.70 -6.69 -12.53
CA PHE A 95 9.76 -7.19 -11.65
C PHE A 95 11.11 -6.97 -12.33
N LEU A 96 11.88 -5.98 -11.84
CA LEU A 96 13.09 -5.49 -12.49
C LEU A 96 14.36 -6.18 -11.97
N LYS A 97 14.38 -6.48 -10.66
CA LYS A 97 15.54 -7.09 -9.98
C LYS A 97 15.09 -8.01 -8.85
N ARG A 98 15.97 -8.93 -8.47
CA ARG A 98 15.72 -9.78 -7.29
C ARG A 98 15.77 -8.96 -6.01
N ALA A 99 14.74 -9.07 -5.20
CA ALA A 99 14.65 -8.37 -3.92
C ALA A 99 15.28 -9.23 -2.81
N GLU A 100 16.57 -9.05 -2.57
CA GLU A 100 17.39 -9.85 -1.64
C GLU A 100 17.62 -9.13 -0.29
N GLY A 101 16.59 -8.47 0.22
CA GLY A 101 16.57 -7.76 1.49
C GLY A 101 15.17 -7.32 1.85
N ASP A 102 15.03 -6.58 2.95
CA ASP A 102 13.76 -5.94 3.30
C ASP A 102 13.35 -4.99 2.19
N VAL A 103 12.09 -5.10 1.76
CA VAL A 103 11.56 -4.30 0.66
C VAL A 103 10.76 -3.12 1.20
N HIS A 104 11.05 -1.96 0.68
CA HIS A 104 10.32 -0.72 0.92
C HIS A 104 9.45 -0.40 -0.28
N PHE A 105 8.17 -0.17 -0.03
CA PHE A 105 7.15 0.18 -1.03
C PHE A 105 6.71 1.61 -0.78
N SER A 106 6.89 2.49 -1.76
CA SER A 106 6.52 3.90 -1.65
C SER A 106 5.44 4.29 -2.66
N CYS A 107 4.45 5.04 -2.18
CA CYS A 107 3.40 5.69 -2.96
C CYS A 107 3.40 7.17 -2.64
N GLU A 108 3.53 8.03 -3.66
CA GLU A 108 3.61 9.49 -3.54
C GLU A 108 2.30 10.19 -3.93
N GLN A 109 1.19 9.44 -4.06
CA GLN A 109 -0.06 9.95 -4.62
C GLN A 109 -1.15 10.18 -3.55
N GLY A 110 -0.77 10.46 -2.32
CA GLY A 110 -1.72 10.69 -1.22
C GLY A 110 -2.72 11.79 -1.49
N LEU A 111 -2.31 12.91 -2.10
CA LEU A 111 -3.21 14.02 -2.44
C LEU A 111 -4.21 13.64 -3.53
N ALA A 112 -3.79 12.84 -4.52
CA ALA A 112 -4.71 12.31 -5.53
C ALA A 112 -5.75 11.37 -4.90
N MET A 113 -5.35 10.58 -3.90
CA MET A 113 -6.28 9.73 -3.15
C MET A 113 -7.29 10.54 -2.34
N ALA A 114 -6.87 11.64 -1.72
CA ALA A 114 -7.80 12.54 -1.02
C ALA A 114 -8.83 13.13 -1.99
N ALA A 115 -8.39 13.58 -3.16
CA ALA A 115 -9.27 14.08 -4.22
C ALA A 115 -10.22 12.99 -4.75
N LEU A 116 -9.74 11.74 -4.90
CA LEU A 116 -10.57 10.61 -5.31
C LEU A 116 -11.68 10.32 -4.30
N VAL A 117 -11.37 10.32 -3.00
CA VAL A 117 -12.36 10.13 -1.93
C VAL A 117 -13.40 11.23 -1.97
N GLN A 118 -13.00 12.49 -2.16
CA GLN A 118 -13.93 13.60 -2.27
C GLN A 118 -14.84 13.45 -3.49
N ARG A 119 -14.29 13.10 -4.66
CA ARG A 119 -15.10 12.81 -5.87
C ARG A 119 -16.15 11.71 -5.64
N ALA A 120 -15.79 10.67 -4.88
CA ALA A 120 -16.73 9.60 -4.55
C ALA A 120 -17.88 10.09 -3.65
N ILE A 121 -17.59 11.01 -2.73
CA ILE A 121 -18.57 11.61 -1.83
C ILE A 121 -19.51 12.55 -2.61
N ASP A 122 -18.97 13.35 -3.52
CA ASP A 122 -19.72 14.35 -4.30
C ASP A 122 -20.59 13.72 -5.39
N ALA A 123 -20.35 12.46 -5.78
CA ALA A 123 -21.08 11.74 -6.80
C ALA A 123 -21.69 10.41 -6.25
N PRO A 124 -22.69 10.49 -5.35
CA PRO A 124 -23.33 9.30 -4.75
C PRO A 124 -23.83 8.32 -5.82
N GLY A 125 -23.56 7.03 -5.59
CA GLY A 125 -23.99 5.98 -6.52
C GLY A 125 -23.08 5.79 -7.74
N THR A 126 -22.22 6.76 -8.06
CA THR A 126 -21.26 6.68 -9.18
C THR A 126 -19.94 6.09 -8.71
N ARG A 127 -19.29 5.28 -9.57
CA ARG A 127 -17.90 4.85 -9.35
C ARG A 127 -16.94 5.88 -9.90
N VAL A 128 -15.92 6.19 -9.10
CA VAL A 128 -14.81 7.05 -9.50
C VAL A 128 -13.51 6.27 -9.39
N GLU A 129 -12.56 6.55 -10.26
CA GLU A 129 -11.32 5.78 -10.39
C GLU A 129 -10.10 6.70 -10.41
N GLU A 130 -8.96 6.16 -9.95
CA GLU A 130 -7.66 6.81 -9.97
C GLU A 130 -6.55 5.78 -10.13
N ALA A 131 -5.58 6.07 -10.99
CA ALA A 131 -4.38 5.26 -11.15
C ALA A 131 -3.38 5.60 -10.03
N VAL A 132 -2.76 4.58 -9.46
CA VAL A 132 -1.78 4.68 -8.37
C VAL A 132 -0.52 3.94 -8.75
N ALA A 133 0.61 4.61 -8.66
CA ALA A 133 1.92 4.01 -8.87
C ALA A 133 2.60 3.71 -7.53
N VAL A 134 3.21 2.53 -7.43
CA VAL A 134 4.03 2.12 -6.28
C VAL A 134 5.40 1.67 -6.77
N VAL A 135 6.44 2.12 -6.09
CA VAL A 135 7.83 1.71 -6.35
C VAL A 135 8.34 0.88 -5.19
N ALA A 136 8.93 -0.28 -5.50
CA ALA A 136 9.61 -1.14 -4.54
C ALA A 136 11.12 -1.01 -4.64
N THR A 137 11.79 -0.84 -3.51
CA THR A 137 13.25 -0.76 -3.40
C THR A 137 13.78 -1.70 -2.31
N VAL A 138 15.09 -1.98 -2.33
CA VAL A 138 15.80 -2.71 -1.26
C VAL A 138 16.96 -1.83 -0.78
N PRO A 139 16.70 -0.85 0.11
CA PRO A 139 17.70 0.17 0.47
C PRO A 139 19.01 -0.40 1.00
N SER A 140 18.97 -1.49 1.77
CA SER A 140 20.13 -2.16 2.35
C SER A 140 21.06 -2.84 1.32
N ARG A 141 20.61 -3.03 0.07
CA ARG A 141 21.36 -3.74 -0.98
C ARG A 141 21.58 -2.91 -2.23
N LEU A 142 20.56 -2.14 -2.63
CA LEU A 142 20.51 -1.47 -3.93
C LEU A 142 20.20 0.03 -3.82
N GLY A 143 20.16 0.57 -2.60
CA GLY A 143 19.76 1.96 -2.38
C GLY A 143 18.37 2.24 -2.96
N ASP A 144 18.24 3.34 -3.67
CA ASP A 144 16.98 3.78 -4.29
C ASP A 144 16.68 3.11 -5.64
N THR A 145 17.51 2.14 -6.07
CA THR A 145 17.27 1.44 -7.33
C THR A 145 16.00 0.60 -7.24
N PRO A 146 15.00 0.81 -8.12
CA PRO A 146 13.78 0.01 -8.10
C PRO A 146 14.04 -1.48 -8.36
N VAL A 147 13.45 -2.34 -7.55
CA VAL A 147 13.41 -3.80 -7.77
C VAL A 147 12.10 -4.23 -8.41
N ALA A 148 11.03 -3.44 -8.24
CA ALA A 148 9.77 -3.63 -8.93
C ALA A 148 9.01 -2.30 -9.03
N ARG A 149 8.10 -2.21 -10.01
CA ARG A 149 7.13 -1.13 -10.18
C ARG A 149 5.75 -1.70 -10.34
N PHE A 150 4.77 -0.96 -9.85
CA PHE A 150 3.37 -1.39 -9.88
C PHE A 150 2.49 -0.21 -10.27
N ASP A 151 1.52 -0.49 -11.13
CA ASP A 151 0.42 0.41 -11.45
C ASP A 151 -0.88 -0.28 -11.04
N LEU A 152 -1.67 0.41 -10.22
CA LEU A 152 -2.93 -0.07 -9.69
C LEU A 152 -4.02 0.93 -10.02
N THR A 153 -5.24 0.47 -10.33
CA THR A 153 -6.40 1.36 -10.39
C THR A 153 -7.28 1.15 -9.17
N ILE A 154 -7.40 2.19 -8.35
CA ILE A 154 -8.33 2.24 -7.23
C ILE A 154 -9.69 2.72 -7.73
N SER A 155 -10.75 2.02 -7.35
CA SER A 155 -12.13 2.33 -7.71
C SER A 155 -12.98 2.48 -6.44
N LEU A 156 -13.54 3.68 -6.25
CA LEU A 156 -14.34 4.05 -5.09
C LEU A 156 -15.80 4.29 -5.47
N LYS A 157 -16.71 4.00 -4.51
CA LYS A 157 -18.14 4.32 -4.62
C LYS A 157 -18.70 4.62 -3.24
N LEU A 158 -19.40 5.76 -3.08
CA LEU A 158 -20.13 6.03 -1.85
C LEU A 158 -21.25 4.99 -1.71
N LYS A 159 -21.34 4.38 -0.53
CA LYS A 159 -22.40 3.44 -0.20
C LYS A 159 -23.64 4.26 0.18
N GLY A 160 -24.73 4.03 -0.55
CA GLY A 160 -26.04 4.56 -0.18
C GLY A 160 -26.58 3.94 1.11
#